data_140a4018cf5f038486d7f84d3d5604aa
#
_entry.id   140a4018cf5f038486d7f84d3d5604aa
#
_cell.length_a   1.000
_cell.length_b   1.000
_cell.length_c   1.000
_cell.angle_alpha   90.00
_cell.angle_beta   90.00
_cell.angle_gamma   90.00
#
_symmetry.space_group_name_H-M   'P 1'
#
loop_
_entity.id
_entity.type
_entity.pdbx_description
1 polymer ?
#
loop_
_entity_poly.entity_id
_entity_poly.type
_entity_poly.pdbx_seq_one_letter_code
_entity_poly.pdbx_strand_id
1 'polypeptide(L)'
;MKICVLSDIHFKYIRSNPDDEANAGIVLSFLREAVGRYDLMVLNGDIFDLWYDWKYTIIKQYFPLLHRLAEIGEQGCKLVLISGNHDFWFNSFLGDYLQMEVHNDLYRLEADGKKMLFTHGDLYTVNDARYKIMRKLIRLKGVRQLFSLLHPDFSLLLGHKLSRSSRLRKVSSKLKRKKASGMQNYASRQLSRKNFDIVVMGHIHNPILKELAGGVYA
;
A
#
# COMPACT_ATOMS: atom_id res chain seq x y z
N MET A 1 17.24 13.99 -5.81
CA MET A 1 16.64 13.10 -4.79
C MET A 1 16.37 11.73 -5.40
N LYS A 2 16.80 10.64 -4.75
CA LYS A 2 16.56 9.26 -5.19
C LYS A 2 15.34 8.70 -4.46
N ILE A 3 14.29 8.37 -5.22
CA ILE A 3 13.02 7.90 -4.67
C ILE A 3 12.82 6.43 -5.05
N CYS A 4 12.51 5.58 -4.06
CA CYS A 4 12.05 4.23 -4.26
C CYS A 4 10.54 4.16 -4.00
N VAL A 5 9.78 3.50 -4.87
CA VAL A 5 8.34 3.28 -4.66
C VAL A 5 8.07 1.79 -4.69
N LEU A 6 7.43 1.29 -3.64
CA LEU A 6 6.96 -0.08 -3.52
C LEU A 6 5.43 -0.07 -3.34
N SER A 7 4.73 -0.96 -4.03
CA SER A 7 3.28 -1.10 -3.93
C SER A 7 2.87 -2.56 -4.05
N ASP A 8 1.73 -2.92 -3.50
CA ASP A 8 1.08 -4.23 -3.70
C ASP A 8 1.97 -5.44 -3.37
N ILE A 9 2.83 -5.32 -2.36
CA ILE A 9 3.72 -6.38 -1.90
C ILE A 9 2.91 -7.52 -1.25
N HIS A 10 1.85 -7.18 -0.52
CA HIS A 10 1.05 -8.14 0.25
C HIS A 10 1.89 -9.10 1.07
N PHE A 11 2.85 -8.56 1.84
CA PHE A 11 3.70 -9.36 2.70
C PHE A 11 2.85 -10.16 3.69
N LYS A 12 2.85 -11.48 3.55
CA LYS A 12 1.92 -12.36 4.26
C LYS A 12 2.39 -12.68 5.67
N TYR A 13 1.46 -12.65 6.62
CA TYR A 13 1.67 -13.15 7.99
C TYR A 13 1.34 -14.64 8.14
N ILE A 14 0.51 -15.19 7.26
CA ILE A 14 0.30 -16.64 7.11
C ILE A 14 0.82 -17.05 5.73
N ARG A 15 1.94 -17.74 5.71
CA ARG A 15 2.56 -18.28 4.51
C ARG A 15 2.21 -19.73 4.43
N SER A 16 1.45 -20.13 3.43
CA SER A 16 0.85 -21.47 3.32
C SER A 16 1.41 -22.29 2.16
N ASN A 17 2.31 -21.72 1.36
CA ASN A 17 2.93 -22.39 0.22
C ASN A 17 4.34 -21.84 -0.07
N PRO A 18 5.17 -22.57 -0.85
CA PRO A 18 6.54 -22.14 -1.21
C PRO A 18 6.61 -20.78 -1.90
N ASP A 19 5.63 -20.41 -2.71
CA ASP A 19 5.62 -19.12 -3.41
C ASP A 19 5.51 -17.95 -2.43
N ASP A 20 4.78 -18.11 -1.33
CA ASP A 20 4.65 -17.09 -0.30
C ASP A 20 6.00 -16.84 0.40
N GLU A 21 6.78 -17.91 0.65
CA GLU A 21 8.12 -17.79 1.24
C GLU A 21 9.12 -17.20 0.24
N ALA A 22 9.08 -17.63 -1.03
CA ALA A 22 9.92 -17.09 -2.08
C ALA A 22 9.68 -15.59 -2.27
N ASN A 23 8.43 -15.15 -2.34
CA ASN A 23 8.07 -13.73 -2.45
C ASN A 23 8.55 -12.93 -1.24
N ALA A 24 8.41 -13.45 -0.02
CA ALA A 24 8.93 -12.80 1.17
C ALA A 24 10.47 -12.67 1.11
N GLY A 25 11.15 -13.71 0.66
CA GLY A 25 12.61 -13.70 0.46
C GLY A 25 13.07 -12.65 -0.53
N ILE A 26 12.38 -12.51 -1.67
CA ILE A 26 12.64 -11.47 -2.69
C ILE A 26 12.50 -10.07 -2.08
N VAL A 27 11.39 -9.82 -1.40
CA VAL A 27 11.12 -8.51 -0.77
C VAL A 27 12.19 -8.17 0.27
N LEU A 28 12.54 -9.12 1.15
CA LEU A 28 13.54 -8.89 2.19
C LEU A 28 14.96 -8.70 1.62
N SER A 29 15.29 -9.41 0.53
CA SER A 29 16.56 -9.22 -0.17
C SER A 29 16.65 -7.84 -0.82
N PHE A 30 15.57 -7.40 -1.50
CA PHE A 30 15.49 -6.07 -2.07
C PHE A 30 15.66 -4.98 -1.00
N LEU A 31 14.94 -5.08 0.13
CA LEU A 31 15.03 -4.09 1.20
C LEU A 31 16.42 -4.06 1.84
N ARG A 32 17.09 -5.21 1.97
CA ARG A 32 18.50 -5.26 2.43
C ARG A 32 19.42 -4.47 1.51
N GLU A 33 19.24 -4.62 0.20
CA GLU A 33 20.02 -3.88 -0.78
C GLU A 33 19.64 -2.40 -0.87
N ALA A 34 18.45 -2.02 -0.45
CA ALA A 34 17.94 -0.65 -0.46
C ALA A 34 18.54 0.23 0.65
N VAL A 35 19.12 -0.38 1.69
CA VAL A 35 19.75 0.35 2.82
C VAL A 35 20.81 1.33 2.30
N GLY A 36 20.67 2.60 2.67
CA GLY A 36 21.58 3.68 2.28
C GLY A 36 21.56 4.08 0.79
N ARG A 37 20.61 3.58 0.00
CA ARG A 37 20.57 3.86 -1.45
C ARG A 37 19.60 4.94 -1.86
N TYR A 38 18.56 5.22 -1.06
CA TYR A 38 17.48 6.12 -1.39
C TYR A 38 17.31 7.21 -0.34
N ASP A 39 16.90 8.38 -0.77
CA ASP A 39 16.58 9.50 0.10
C ASP A 39 15.14 9.42 0.63
N LEU A 40 14.25 8.81 -0.16
CA LEU A 40 12.84 8.60 0.15
C LEU A 40 12.38 7.23 -0.33
N MET A 41 11.68 6.50 0.55
CA MET A 41 10.96 5.28 0.19
C MET A 41 9.46 5.49 0.42
N VAL A 42 8.68 5.37 -0.65
CA VAL A 42 7.21 5.46 -0.62
C VAL A 42 6.62 4.05 -0.70
N LEU A 43 6.00 3.62 0.39
CA LEU A 43 5.23 2.39 0.49
C LEU A 43 3.79 2.70 0.06
N ASN A 44 3.44 2.46 -1.20
CA ASN A 44 2.25 3.00 -1.85
C ASN A 44 1.01 2.07 -1.72
N GLY A 45 0.80 1.56 -0.51
CA GLY A 45 -0.35 0.74 -0.13
C GLY A 45 -0.22 -0.74 -0.44
N ASP A 46 -1.01 -1.54 0.27
CA ASP A 46 -1.02 -3.00 0.20
C ASP A 46 0.37 -3.62 0.41
N ILE A 47 1.14 -3.04 1.32
CA ILE A 47 2.45 -3.55 1.73
C ILE A 47 2.27 -4.79 2.59
N PHE A 48 1.32 -4.72 3.52
CA PHE A 48 0.95 -5.82 4.40
C PHE A 48 -0.32 -6.50 3.87
N ASP A 49 -0.40 -7.83 4.01
CA ASP A 49 -1.60 -8.60 3.64
C ASP A 49 -2.82 -8.25 4.51
N LEU A 50 -2.58 -7.87 5.75
CA LEU A 50 -3.50 -7.27 6.71
C LEU A 50 -2.69 -6.50 7.72
N TRP A 51 -3.07 -5.29 8.04
CA TRP A 51 -2.48 -4.55 9.14
C TRP A 51 -3.54 -4.17 10.17
N TYR A 52 -3.23 -4.42 11.43
CA TYR A 52 -3.94 -3.88 12.56
C TYR A 52 -2.96 -3.55 13.68
N ASP A 53 -3.05 -2.34 14.20
CA ASP A 53 -2.20 -1.83 15.25
C ASP A 53 -3.01 -1.84 16.57
N TRP A 54 -2.86 -2.92 17.36
CA TRP A 54 -3.43 -3.02 18.70
C TRP A 54 -2.65 -2.14 19.68
N LYS A 55 -3.21 -1.87 20.84
CA LYS A 55 -2.59 -1.01 21.83
C LYS A 55 -1.21 -1.50 22.30
N TYR A 56 -1.03 -2.82 22.44
CA TYR A 56 0.17 -3.42 23.00
C TYR A 56 0.78 -4.53 22.13
N THR A 57 0.21 -4.85 21.00
CA THR A 57 0.66 -5.96 20.17
C THR A 57 0.62 -5.62 18.69
N ILE A 58 1.56 -6.18 17.95
CA ILE A 58 1.61 -6.17 16.49
C ILE A 58 1.69 -7.59 15.96
N ILE A 59 1.52 -7.76 14.67
CA ILE A 59 1.66 -9.05 14.00
C ILE A 59 3.14 -9.40 13.92
N LYS A 60 3.60 -10.32 14.80
CA LYS A 60 5.02 -10.70 14.94
C LYS A 60 5.66 -11.20 13.65
N GLN A 61 4.88 -11.79 12.74
CA GLN A 61 5.36 -12.30 11.46
C GLN A 61 5.86 -11.20 10.52
N TYR A 62 5.50 -9.95 10.78
CA TYR A 62 6.00 -8.80 10.04
C TYR A 62 7.35 -8.29 10.54
N PHE A 63 7.86 -8.82 11.67
CA PHE A 63 9.13 -8.37 12.24
C PHE A 63 10.29 -8.31 11.23
N PRO A 64 10.51 -9.33 10.35
CA PRO A 64 11.60 -9.23 9.37
C PRO A 64 11.45 -8.06 8.39
N LEU A 65 10.22 -7.74 7.97
CA LEU A 65 9.95 -6.59 7.10
C LEU A 65 10.14 -5.27 7.85
N LEU A 66 9.57 -5.16 9.04
CA LEU A 66 9.67 -3.96 9.89
C LEU A 66 11.12 -3.65 10.26
N HIS A 67 11.90 -4.68 10.58
CA HIS A 67 13.34 -4.53 10.88
C HIS A 67 14.10 -3.95 9.68
N ARG A 68 13.87 -4.44 8.45
CA ARG A 68 14.50 -3.87 7.25
C ARG A 68 14.09 -2.42 6.99
N LEU A 69 12.82 -2.09 7.22
CA LEU A 69 12.34 -0.71 7.09
C LEU A 69 12.98 0.20 8.15
N ALA A 70 13.15 -0.27 9.38
CA ALA A 70 13.85 0.46 10.43
C ALA A 70 15.31 0.74 10.03
N GLU A 71 16.05 -0.27 9.57
CA GLU A 71 17.43 -0.11 9.09
C GLU A 71 17.53 0.94 7.97
N ILE A 72 16.58 0.93 7.02
CA ILE A 72 16.53 1.91 5.92
C ILE A 72 16.32 3.32 6.47
N GLY A 73 15.39 3.49 7.43
CA GLY A 73 15.15 4.78 8.10
C GLY A 73 16.34 5.29 8.90
N GLU A 74 17.01 4.42 9.66
CA GLU A 74 18.20 4.73 10.45
C GLU A 74 19.38 5.20 9.58
N GLN A 75 19.44 4.78 8.32
CA GLN A 75 20.42 5.26 7.34
C GLN A 75 20.01 6.56 6.63
N GLY A 76 19.01 7.26 7.17
CA GLY A 76 18.59 8.60 6.72
C GLY A 76 17.58 8.61 5.57
N CYS A 77 17.05 7.46 5.14
CA CYS A 77 15.98 7.41 4.15
C CYS A 77 14.65 7.78 4.81
N LYS A 78 13.96 8.80 4.29
CA LYS A 78 12.60 9.13 4.73
C LYS A 78 11.64 8.01 4.33
N LEU A 79 10.84 7.50 5.28
CA LEU A 79 9.83 6.48 5.04
C LEU A 79 8.44 7.10 5.01
N VAL A 80 7.69 6.84 3.95
CA VAL A 80 6.30 7.27 3.78
C VAL A 80 5.45 6.06 3.43
N LEU A 81 4.32 5.87 4.14
CA LEU A 81 3.36 4.83 3.84
C LEU A 81 2.00 5.44 3.51
N ILE A 82 1.40 4.96 2.43
CA ILE A 82 0.04 5.30 2.02
C ILE A 82 -0.83 4.07 2.25
N SER A 83 -1.97 4.24 2.90
CA SER A 83 -2.89 3.13 3.14
C SER A 83 -3.40 2.50 1.86
N GLY A 84 -3.34 1.19 1.78
CA GLY A 84 -4.00 0.40 0.76
C GLY A 84 -5.41 -0.05 1.17
N ASN A 85 -5.89 -1.08 0.51
CA ASN A 85 -7.16 -1.72 0.87
C ASN A 85 -7.00 -2.93 1.80
N HIS A 86 -5.80 -3.42 1.99
CA HIS A 86 -5.44 -4.48 2.94
C HIS A 86 -4.82 -3.93 4.23
N ASP A 87 -4.15 -2.81 4.17
CA ASP A 87 -3.40 -2.20 5.26
C ASP A 87 -3.86 -0.74 5.49
N PHE A 88 -4.87 -0.55 6.32
CA PHE A 88 -5.48 0.77 6.54
C PHE A 88 -5.80 1.10 8.00
N TRP A 89 -5.64 0.15 8.93
CA TRP A 89 -5.90 0.39 10.35
C TRP A 89 -4.62 0.67 11.11
N PHE A 90 -3.97 1.77 10.73
CA PHE A 90 -2.77 2.26 11.41
C PHE A 90 -3.11 3.08 12.65
N ASN A 91 -2.32 2.93 13.71
CA ASN A 91 -2.23 3.80 14.87
C ASN A 91 -0.86 4.50 14.85
N SER A 92 -0.19 4.52 15.99
CA SER A 92 1.07 5.23 16.16
C SER A 92 2.32 4.37 15.95
N PHE A 93 2.20 3.03 15.94
CA PHE A 93 3.37 2.14 15.94
C PHE A 93 4.39 2.48 14.85
N LEU A 94 3.96 2.65 13.61
CA LEU A 94 4.88 2.93 12.51
C LEU A 94 5.53 4.31 12.63
N GLY A 95 4.79 5.30 13.14
CA GLY A 95 5.33 6.64 13.43
C GLY A 95 6.29 6.63 14.61
N ASP A 96 5.88 6.01 15.73
CA ASP A 96 6.64 6.05 16.99
C ASP A 96 7.94 5.25 16.91
N TYR A 97 7.94 4.08 16.24
CA TYR A 97 9.08 3.17 16.24
C TYR A 97 9.90 3.18 14.94
N LEU A 98 9.30 3.52 13.79
CA LEU A 98 9.99 3.57 12.51
C LEU A 98 10.11 4.99 11.95
N GLN A 99 9.61 5.99 12.67
CA GLN A 99 9.55 7.40 12.21
C GLN A 99 8.90 7.53 10.81
N MET A 100 7.97 6.64 10.50
CA MET A 100 7.30 6.55 9.22
C MET A 100 6.12 7.52 9.15
N GLU A 101 6.07 8.33 8.11
CA GLU A 101 4.93 9.21 7.83
C GLU A 101 3.80 8.41 7.19
N VAL A 102 2.62 8.35 7.83
CA VAL A 102 1.49 7.53 7.36
C VAL A 102 0.37 8.40 6.81
N HIS A 103 -0.06 8.12 5.58
CA HIS A 103 -1.14 8.81 4.88
C HIS A 103 -2.31 7.88 4.58
N ASN A 104 -3.54 8.35 4.75
CA ASN A 104 -4.74 7.54 4.54
C ASN A 104 -5.13 7.33 3.07
N ASP A 105 -4.84 8.29 2.19
CA ASP A 105 -5.33 8.25 0.81
C ASP A 105 -4.28 8.63 -0.24
N LEU A 106 -3.46 9.66 0.04
CA LEU A 106 -2.48 10.16 -0.92
C LEU A 106 -1.32 10.90 -0.24
N TYR A 107 -0.19 10.94 -0.92
CA TYR A 107 0.97 11.75 -0.56
C TYR A 107 1.38 12.64 -1.73
N ARG A 108 1.70 13.89 -1.44
CA ARG A 108 2.18 14.87 -2.43
C ARG A 108 3.60 15.23 -2.10
N LEU A 109 4.42 15.27 -3.12
CA LEU A 109 5.83 15.61 -3.01
C LEU A 109 6.18 16.62 -4.09
N GLU A 110 6.96 17.62 -3.73
CA GLU A 110 7.64 18.48 -4.68
C GLU A 110 9.15 18.36 -4.46
N ALA A 111 9.86 17.88 -5.47
CA ALA A 111 11.29 17.65 -5.43
C ALA A 111 11.89 17.78 -6.83
N ASP A 112 13.10 18.33 -6.90
CA ASP A 112 13.84 18.56 -8.15
C ASP A 112 13.01 19.29 -9.23
N GLY A 113 12.16 20.25 -8.80
CA GLY A 113 11.27 21.01 -9.68
C GLY A 113 10.09 20.21 -10.26
N LYS A 114 9.82 19.01 -9.75
CA LYS A 114 8.70 18.15 -10.16
C LYS A 114 7.69 17.97 -9.03
N LYS A 115 6.40 18.05 -9.38
CA LYS A 115 5.28 17.77 -8.49
C LYS A 115 4.81 16.34 -8.70
N MET A 116 4.83 15.54 -7.65
CA MET A 116 4.51 14.12 -7.68
C MET A 116 3.31 13.81 -6.79
N LEU A 117 2.41 12.95 -7.29
CA LEU A 117 1.28 12.41 -6.54
C LEU A 117 1.43 10.90 -6.40
N PHE A 118 1.41 10.42 -5.17
CA PHE A 118 1.38 9.01 -4.84
C PHE A 118 0.05 8.68 -4.19
N THR A 119 -0.58 7.60 -4.65
CA THR A 119 -1.84 7.10 -4.06
C THR A 119 -1.98 5.62 -4.39
N HIS A 120 -2.58 4.83 -3.50
CA HIS A 120 -2.79 3.41 -3.80
C HIS A 120 -3.69 3.20 -5.03
N GLY A 121 -4.69 4.04 -5.25
CA GLY A 121 -5.46 4.03 -6.48
C GLY A 121 -6.83 3.34 -6.39
N ASP A 122 -7.11 2.59 -5.35
CA ASP A 122 -8.37 1.83 -5.15
C ASP A 122 -9.63 2.69 -5.21
N LEU A 123 -9.55 3.96 -4.82
CA LEU A 123 -10.66 4.93 -4.89
C LEU A 123 -11.02 5.36 -6.32
N TYR A 124 -10.06 5.25 -7.24
CA TYR A 124 -10.21 5.77 -8.61
C TYR A 124 -10.63 4.71 -9.61
N THR A 125 -10.80 3.45 -9.18
CA THR A 125 -11.38 2.39 -10.00
C THR A 125 -12.84 2.70 -10.35
N VAL A 126 -13.29 2.25 -11.53
CA VAL A 126 -14.69 2.37 -11.97
C VAL A 126 -15.43 1.04 -11.84
N ASN A 127 -16.77 1.09 -11.75
CA ASN A 127 -17.65 -0.07 -11.55
C ASN A 127 -17.40 -0.87 -10.27
N ASP A 128 -17.02 -0.18 -9.22
CA ASP A 128 -16.62 -0.76 -7.93
C ASP A 128 -17.39 -0.17 -6.74
N ALA A 129 -18.64 0.24 -6.98
CA ALA A 129 -19.47 0.91 -5.96
C ALA A 129 -19.60 0.08 -4.67
N ARG A 130 -19.82 -1.23 -4.79
CA ARG A 130 -19.93 -2.14 -3.64
C ARG A 130 -18.64 -2.16 -2.82
N TYR A 131 -17.50 -2.22 -3.49
CA TYR A 131 -16.20 -2.14 -2.84
C TYR A 131 -16.01 -0.80 -2.11
N LYS A 132 -16.32 0.31 -2.75
CA LYS A 132 -16.18 1.66 -2.16
C LYS A 132 -17.08 1.85 -0.93
N ILE A 133 -18.29 1.31 -0.96
CA ILE A 133 -19.20 1.30 0.20
C ILE A 133 -18.59 0.45 1.33
N MET A 134 -18.17 -0.77 1.03
CA MET A 134 -17.53 -1.66 1.99
C MET A 134 -16.29 -1.00 2.61
N ARG A 135 -15.39 -0.43 1.77
CA ARG A 135 -14.19 0.31 2.22
C ARG A 135 -14.57 1.42 3.23
N LYS A 136 -15.61 2.17 2.93
CA LYS A 136 -16.09 3.24 3.81
C LYS A 136 -16.60 2.67 5.14
N LEU A 137 -17.36 1.58 5.11
CA LEU A 137 -17.90 0.94 6.31
C LEU A 137 -16.79 0.37 7.22
N ILE A 138 -15.85 -0.38 6.65
CA ILE A 138 -14.77 -1.00 7.45
C ILE A 138 -13.81 0.02 8.05
N ARG A 139 -13.73 1.24 7.50
CA ARG A 139 -12.90 2.33 8.04
C ARG A 139 -13.63 3.18 9.10
N LEU A 140 -14.87 2.86 9.45
CA LEU A 140 -15.58 3.53 10.55
C LEU A 140 -14.89 3.26 11.88
N LYS A 141 -14.76 4.29 12.72
CA LYS A 141 -14.14 4.18 14.06
C LYS A 141 -14.78 3.07 14.90
N GLY A 142 -16.11 2.95 14.88
CA GLY A 142 -16.82 1.91 15.62
C GLY A 142 -16.50 0.49 15.16
N VAL A 143 -16.34 0.26 13.86
CA VAL A 143 -15.93 -1.05 13.31
C VAL A 143 -14.51 -1.39 13.76
N ARG A 144 -13.59 -0.42 13.71
CA ARG A 144 -12.23 -0.58 14.20
C ARG A 144 -12.18 -0.89 15.70
N GLN A 145 -12.98 -0.18 16.53
CA GLN A 145 -13.08 -0.43 17.96
C GLN A 145 -13.62 -1.83 18.24
N LEU A 146 -14.69 -2.25 17.53
CA LEU A 146 -15.24 -3.60 17.67
C LEU A 146 -14.19 -4.67 17.30
N PHE A 147 -13.42 -4.45 16.23
CA PHE A 147 -12.34 -5.37 15.84
C PHE A 147 -11.24 -5.43 16.91
N SER A 148 -10.95 -4.33 17.61
CA SER A 148 -9.94 -4.29 18.68
C SER A 148 -10.32 -5.11 19.92
N LEU A 149 -11.60 -5.38 20.13
CA LEU A 149 -12.09 -6.21 21.25
C LEU A 149 -11.92 -7.72 21.00
N LEU A 150 -11.71 -8.10 19.75
CA LEU A 150 -11.47 -9.51 19.40
C LEU A 150 -10.04 -9.90 19.76
N HIS A 151 -9.87 -11.15 20.21
CA HIS A 151 -8.52 -11.69 20.42
C HIS A 151 -7.70 -11.58 19.14
N PRO A 152 -6.44 -11.11 19.17
CA PRO A 152 -5.63 -10.91 17.97
C PRO A 152 -5.58 -12.12 17.04
N ASP A 153 -5.34 -13.33 17.57
CA ASP A 153 -5.26 -14.54 16.75
C ASP A 153 -6.57 -14.85 16.02
N PHE A 154 -7.71 -14.64 16.67
CA PHE A 154 -9.02 -14.82 16.04
C PHE A 154 -9.24 -13.77 14.93
N SER A 155 -8.90 -12.53 15.22
CA SER A 155 -8.98 -11.42 14.26
C SER A 155 -8.14 -11.68 13.01
N LEU A 156 -6.94 -12.23 13.20
CA LEU A 156 -6.03 -12.57 12.11
C LEU A 156 -6.56 -13.76 11.27
N LEU A 157 -7.10 -14.78 11.89
CA LEU A 157 -7.73 -15.91 11.16
C LEU A 157 -8.93 -15.42 10.34
N LEU A 158 -9.76 -14.56 10.90
CA LEU A 158 -10.90 -13.96 10.20
C LEU A 158 -10.43 -13.10 9.00
N GLY A 159 -9.45 -12.23 9.23
CA GLY A 159 -8.86 -11.40 8.19
C GLY A 159 -8.24 -12.23 7.06
N HIS A 160 -7.52 -13.30 7.40
CA HIS A 160 -6.95 -14.21 6.41
C HIS A 160 -8.03 -14.88 5.54
N LYS A 161 -9.11 -15.38 6.15
CA LYS A 161 -10.24 -15.99 5.40
C LYS A 161 -10.88 -14.97 4.45
N LEU A 162 -11.11 -13.74 4.90
CA LEU A 162 -11.71 -12.69 4.10
C LEU A 162 -10.80 -12.27 2.93
N SER A 163 -9.51 -12.07 3.18
CA SER A 163 -8.51 -11.74 2.18
C SER A 163 -8.38 -12.83 1.12
N ARG A 164 -8.29 -14.11 1.55
CA ARG A 164 -8.23 -15.25 0.64
C ARG A 164 -9.49 -15.37 -0.24
N SER A 165 -10.69 -15.21 0.34
CA SER A 165 -11.96 -15.22 -0.40
C SER A 165 -12.00 -14.12 -1.48
N SER A 166 -11.49 -12.95 -1.18
CA SER A 166 -11.40 -11.84 -2.12
C SER A 166 -10.48 -12.17 -3.31
N ARG A 167 -9.31 -12.75 -3.06
CA ARG A 167 -8.33 -13.12 -4.10
C ARG A 167 -8.77 -14.29 -4.99
N LEU A 168 -9.51 -15.25 -4.45
CA LEU A 168 -10.04 -16.39 -5.21
C LEU A 168 -11.12 -15.99 -6.21
N ARG A 169 -11.71 -14.82 -6.10
CA ARG A 169 -12.69 -14.32 -7.08
C ARG A 169 -11.98 -13.99 -8.39
N LYS A 170 -12.12 -14.87 -9.38
CA LYS A 170 -11.62 -14.63 -10.74
C LYS A 170 -12.31 -13.40 -11.34
N VAL A 171 -11.59 -12.30 -11.43
CA VAL A 171 -12.04 -11.09 -12.11
C VAL A 171 -11.67 -11.20 -13.60
N SER A 172 -12.62 -11.05 -14.50
CA SER A 172 -12.36 -11.14 -15.94
C SER A 172 -11.37 -10.04 -16.38
N SER A 173 -10.56 -10.34 -17.40
CA SER A 173 -9.60 -9.37 -17.97
C SER A 173 -10.26 -8.08 -18.43
N LYS A 174 -11.49 -8.19 -18.98
CA LYS A 174 -12.30 -7.03 -19.39
C LYS A 174 -12.64 -6.12 -18.20
N LEU A 175 -13.01 -6.71 -17.06
CA LEU A 175 -13.33 -5.93 -15.87
C LEU A 175 -12.07 -5.31 -15.24
N LYS A 176 -10.94 -6.01 -15.24
CA LYS A 176 -9.64 -5.45 -14.81
C LYS A 176 -9.26 -4.23 -15.65
N ARG A 177 -9.35 -4.33 -16.98
CA ARG A 177 -9.09 -3.19 -17.88
C ARG A 177 -10.04 -2.01 -17.61
N LYS A 178 -11.31 -2.29 -17.35
CA LYS A 178 -12.31 -1.24 -17.04
C LYS A 178 -12.00 -0.56 -15.71
N LYS A 179 -11.58 -1.30 -14.69
CA LYS A 179 -11.12 -0.72 -13.40
C LYS A 179 -9.89 0.16 -13.63
N ALA A 180 -8.89 -0.32 -14.36
CA ALA A 180 -7.69 0.43 -14.69
C ALA A 180 -7.97 1.73 -15.46
N SER A 181 -8.98 1.76 -16.34
CA SER A 181 -9.32 2.97 -17.08
C SER A 181 -9.75 4.13 -16.18
N GLY A 182 -10.40 3.85 -15.05
CA GLY A 182 -10.76 4.88 -14.07
C GLY A 182 -9.55 5.54 -13.43
N MET A 183 -8.55 4.74 -13.09
CA MET A 183 -7.28 5.21 -12.53
C MET A 183 -6.51 6.03 -13.56
N GLN A 184 -6.39 5.54 -14.78
CA GLN A 184 -5.74 6.26 -15.88
C GLN A 184 -6.44 7.59 -16.18
N ASN A 185 -7.78 7.62 -16.17
CA ASN A 185 -8.55 8.84 -16.37
C ASN A 185 -8.34 9.86 -15.25
N TYR A 186 -8.18 9.40 -14.01
CA TYR A 186 -7.84 10.27 -12.90
C TYR A 186 -6.43 10.84 -13.08
N ALA A 187 -5.43 10.00 -13.35
CA ALA A 187 -4.05 10.43 -13.61
C ALA A 187 -4.00 11.46 -14.76
N SER A 188 -4.63 11.15 -15.89
CA SER A 188 -4.70 12.08 -17.05
C SER A 188 -5.27 13.45 -16.68
N ARG A 189 -6.31 13.49 -15.86
CA ARG A 189 -6.89 14.77 -15.37
C ARG A 189 -5.94 15.56 -14.48
N GLN A 190 -5.17 14.88 -13.62
CA GLN A 190 -4.22 15.54 -12.74
C GLN A 190 -3.04 16.12 -13.54
N LEU A 191 -2.54 15.35 -14.50
CA LEU A 191 -1.42 15.74 -15.36
C LEU A 191 -1.82 16.86 -16.34
N SER A 192 -2.95 16.72 -17.06
CA SER A 192 -3.41 17.74 -18.03
C SER A 192 -3.74 19.08 -17.38
N ARG A 193 -4.15 19.10 -16.12
CA ARG A 193 -4.37 20.35 -15.36
C ARG A 193 -3.07 20.94 -14.78
N LYS A 194 -1.93 20.30 -15.04
CA LYS A 194 -0.61 20.68 -14.48
C LYS A 194 -0.58 20.74 -12.95
N ASN A 195 -1.46 19.98 -12.30
CA ASN A 195 -1.44 19.85 -10.84
C ASN A 195 -0.21 19.06 -10.39
N PHE A 196 0.19 18.08 -11.21
CA PHE A 196 1.34 17.21 -11.00
C PHE A 196 2.04 16.91 -12.33
N ASP A 197 3.33 16.59 -12.24
CA ASP A 197 4.16 16.12 -13.35
C ASP A 197 4.21 14.58 -13.39
N ILE A 198 4.08 13.95 -12.22
CA ILE A 198 4.15 12.49 -12.07
C ILE A 198 3.00 12.03 -11.17
N VAL A 199 2.30 10.99 -11.60
CA VAL A 199 1.26 10.31 -10.80
C VAL A 199 1.59 8.83 -10.70
N VAL A 200 1.73 8.30 -9.48
CA VAL A 200 2.05 6.90 -9.20
C VAL A 200 0.89 6.24 -8.47
N MET A 201 0.46 5.09 -8.98
CA MET A 201 -0.65 4.30 -8.42
C MET A 201 -0.32 2.80 -8.39
N GLY A 202 -0.87 2.07 -7.41
CA GLY A 202 -0.83 0.61 -7.27
C GLY A 202 -2.15 -0.08 -7.61
N HIS A 203 -2.57 -1.04 -6.75
CA HIS A 203 -3.89 -1.69 -6.67
C HIS A 203 -4.24 -2.72 -7.76
N ILE A 204 -3.91 -2.50 -9.01
CA ILE A 204 -4.34 -3.39 -10.10
C ILE A 204 -3.32 -4.46 -10.48
N HIS A 205 -2.16 -4.48 -9.84
CA HIS A 205 -1.05 -5.43 -10.08
C HIS A 205 -0.70 -5.53 -11.58
N ASN A 206 -0.64 -4.40 -12.26
CA ASN A 206 -0.29 -4.33 -13.68
C ASN A 206 0.74 -3.21 -13.87
N PRO A 207 2.04 -3.56 -13.89
CA PRO A 207 3.09 -2.56 -14.05
C PRO A 207 2.94 -1.84 -15.38
N ILE A 208 2.89 -0.53 -15.31
CA ILE A 208 2.75 0.34 -16.47
C ILE A 208 3.56 1.60 -16.26
N LEU A 209 4.19 2.08 -17.31
CA LEU A 209 4.79 3.40 -17.37
C LEU A 209 4.30 4.06 -18.66
N LYS A 210 3.61 5.18 -18.54
CA LYS A 210 3.04 5.89 -19.70
C LYS A 210 3.30 7.38 -19.60
N GLU A 211 3.75 7.96 -20.69
CA GLU A 211 3.63 9.38 -20.90
C GLU A 211 2.19 9.72 -21.29
N LEU A 212 1.60 10.62 -20.55
CA LEU A 212 0.27 11.19 -20.80
C LEU A 212 0.42 12.69 -21.04
N ALA A 213 -0.62 13.31 -21.63
CA ALA A 213 -0.60 14.75 -21.86
C ALA A 213 -0.31 15.52 -20.54
N GLY A 214 0.89 16.07 -20.44
CA GLY A 214 1.32 16.86 -19.28
C GLY A 214 2.24 16.17 -18.27
N GLY A 215 2.60 14.90 -18.43
CA GLY A 215 3.54 14.24 -17.53
C GLY A 215 3.51 12.70 -17.58
N VAL A 216 3.97 12.05 -16.50
CA VAL A 216 4.16 10.59 -16.42
C VAL A 216 3.16 9.96 -15.45
N TYR A 217 2.60 8.83 -15.87
CA TYR A 217 1.77 7.92 -15.07
C TYR A 217 2.45 6.56 -14.92
N ALA A 218 2.60 6.11 -13.69
CA ALA A 218 3.12 4.80 -13.32
C ALA A 218 2.19 4.07 -12.35
#